data_d318005180e44f7b1cba1d9d14fd2048
#
_entry.id   d318005180e44f7b1cba1d9d14fd2048
#
_cell.length_a   1.000
_cell.length_b   1.000
_cell.length_c   1.000
_cell.angle_alpha   90.00
_cell.angle_beta   90.00
_cell.angle_gamma   90.00
#
_symmetry.space_group_name_H-M   'P 1'
#
loop_
_entity.id
_entity.type
_entity.pdbx_description
1 polymer ?
#
loop_
_entity_poly.entity_id
_entity_poly.type
_entity_poly.pdbx_seq_one_letter_code
_entity_poly.pdbx_strand_id
1 'polypeptide(L)'
;MEIILLDKVVNLGNLGEIVKVKDGYARNFLIPAGRARRATVASKAEFEARRKELEAAAAAKLAEASALGEKLAGSTIKLTQKAGVDGRLFGSVTNFDIAEELGKTGYKVPKSSVRMPNGPIKTVGDTTVAVALHTDVVVDITVSVYGETA
;
A
#
# COMPACT_ATOMS: atom_id res chain seq x y z
N MET A 1 -11.70 2.67 24.48
CA MET A 1 -12.22 3.89 23.83
C MET A 1 -13.01 3.49 22.60
N GLU A 2 -14.20 4.01 22.46
CA GLU A 2 -15.02 3.78 21.26
C GLU A 2 -14.74 4.85 20.23
N ILE A 3 -14.53 4.43 19.00
CA ILE A 3 -14.22 5.29 17.86
C ILE A 3 -15.09 4.92 16.66
N ILE A 4 -15.32 5.91 15.80
CA ILE A 4 -15.97 5.73 14.50
C ILE A 4 -14.87 5.71 13.43
N LEU A 5 -14.86 4.66 12.61
CA LEU A 5 -13.92 4.55 11.51
C LEU A 5 -14.35 5.45 10.34
N LEU A 6 -13.47 6.32 9.90
CA LEU A 6 -13.65 7.18 8.73
C LEU A 6 -13.04 6.57 7.46
N ASP A 7 -12.31 5.47 7.62
CA ASP A 7 -11.69 4.72 6.54
C ASP A 7 -11.67 3.23 6.91
N LYS A 8 -11.56 2.36 5.92
CA LYS A 8 -11.42 0.93 6.17
C LYS A 8 -10.05 0.64 6.79
N VAL A 9 -10.06 0.03 7.95
CA VAL A 9 -8.84 -0.39 8.65
C VAL A 9 -8.82 -1.91 8.74
N VAL A 10 -7.75 -2.51 8.22
CA VAL A 10 -7.55 -3.96 8.28
C VAL A 10 -7.54 -4.41 9.74
N ASN A 11 -8.24 -5.49 10.04
CA ASN A 11 -8.40 -6.08 11.37
C ASN A 11 -9.24 -5.28 12.40
N LEU A 12 -9.80 -4.15 12.01
CA LEU A 12 -10.68 -3.36 12.88
C LEU A 12 -12.12 -3.31 12.40
N GLY A 13 -12.34 -2.92 11.14
CA GLY A 13 -13.66 -2.81 10.58
C GLY A 13 -13.74 -1.94 9.34
N ASN A 14 -14.97 -1.70 8.89
CA ASN A 14 -15.26 -0.94 7.69
C ASN A 14 -15.53 0.54 8.00
N LEU A 15 -15.66 1.33 6.94
CA LEU A 15 -16.05 2.73 7.00
C LEU A 15 -17.36 2.88 7.78
N GLY A 16 -17.37 3.75 8.79
CA GLY A 16 -18.56 4.05 9.59
C GLY A 16 -18.87 3.09 10.72
N GLU A 17 -18.07 2.08 10.90
CA GLU A 17 -18.24 1.13 11.98
C GLU A 17 -17.71 1.70 13.31
N ILE A 18 -18.47 1.48 14.38
CA ILE A 18 -18.07 1.86 15.71
C ILE A 18 -17.31 0.69 16.32
N VAL A 19 -16.04 0.88 16.62
CA VAL A 19 -15.19 -0.14 17.19
C VAL A 19 -14.58 0.30 18.52
N LYS A 20 -14.37 -0.65 19.41
CA LYS A 20 -13.70 -0.42 20.67
C LYS A 20 -12.24 -0.81 20.57
N VAL A 21 -11.36 0.14 20.79
CA VAL A 21 -9.91 -0.04 20.71
C VAL A 21 -9.22 0.45 21.98
N LYS A 22 -7.96 0.09 22.15
CA LYS A 22 -7.13 0.60 23.25
C LYS A 22 -6.94 2.12 23.09
N ASP A 23 -6.99 2.85 24.18
CA ASP A 23 -6.92 4.31 24.20
C ASP A 23 -5.65 4.86 23.54
N GLY A 24 -4.50 4.22 23.79
CA GLY A 24 -3.23 4.61 23.18
C GLY A 24 -3.21 4.42 21.66
N TYR A 25 -3.77 3.34 21.17
CA TYR A 25 -3.84 3.07 19.73
C TYR A 25 -4.72 4.09 19.01
N ALA A 26 -5.87 4.41 19.58
CA ALA A 26 -6.76 5.42 19.02
C ALA A 26 -6.13 6.81 19.03
N ARG A 27 -5.58 7.24 20.15
CA ARG A 27 -5.02 8.60 20.30
C ARG A 27 -3.73 8.83 19.53
N ASN A 28 -2.86 7.83 19.43
CA ASN A 28 -1.53 7.98 18.85
C ASN A 28 -1.46 7.62 17.36
N PHE A 29 -2.39 6.80 16.88
CA PHE A 29 -2.36 6.31 15.51
C PHE A 29 -3.62 6.65 14.71
N LEU A 30 -4.79 6.18 15.13
CA LEU A 30 -6.00 6.29 14.32
C LEU A 30 -6.50 7.73 14.19
N ILE A 31 -6.56 8.47 15.27
CA ILE A 31 -7.04 9.86 15.27
C ILE A 31 -6.06 10.80 14.58
N PRO A 32 -4.74 10.79 14.87
CA PRO A 32 -3.78 11.63 14.19
C PRO A 32 -3.66 11.34 12.69
N ALA A 33 -3.85 10.08 12.28
CA ALA A 33 -3.86 9.68 10.88
C ALA A 33 -5.16 10.08 10.12
N GLY A 34 -6.16 10.61 10.83
CA GLY A 34 -7.45 10.98 10.25
C GLY A 34 -8.33 9.79 9.86
N ARG A 35 -8.01 8.59 10.31
CA ARG A 35 -8.73 7.35 9.98
C ARG A 35 -9.90 7.04 10.89
N ALA A 36 -9.94 7.68 12.05
CA ALA A 36 -11.02 7.51 13.01
C ALA A 36 -11.29 8.79 13.81
N ARG A 37 -12.49 8.88 14.34
CA ARG A 37 -12.88 9.91 15.31
C ARG A 37 -13.44 9.27 16.57
N ARG A 38 -13.37 10.00 17.67
CA ARG A 38 -13.99 9.56 18.92
C ARG A 38 -15.51 9.45 18.73
N ALA A 39 -16.09 8.34 19.16
CA ALA A 39 -17.53 8.08 19.07
C ALA A 39 -18.29 8.91 20.11
N THR A 40 -18.64 10.15 19.74
CA THR A 40 -19.56 11.02 20.48
C THR A 40 -20.87 11.14 19.74
N VAL A 41 -21.92 11.60 20.42
CA VAL A 41 -23.24 11.81 19.78
C VAL A 41 -23.12 12.79 18.61
N ALA A 42 -22.37 13.88 18.80
CA ALA A 42 -22.11 14.86 17.74
C ALA A 42 -21.33 14.24 16.56
N SER A 43 -20.29 13.45 16.82
CA SER A 43 -19.49 12.79 15.79
C SER A 43 -20.29 11.75 15.01
N LYS A 44 -21.23 11.07 15.64
CA LYS A 44 -22.14 10.13 14.98
C LYS A 44 -23.08 10.85 14.01
N ALA A 45 -23.65 11.97 14.43
CA ALA A 45 -24.53 12.78 13.58
C ALA A 45 -23.77 13.39 12.38
N GLU A 46 -22.58 13.93 12.59
CA GLU A 46 -21.72 14.43 11.51
C GLU A 46 -21.34 13.32 10.54
N PHE A 47 -21.06 12.15 11.04
CA PHE A 47 -20.72 11.00 10.21
C PHE A 47 -21.90 10.59 9.32
N GLU A 48 -23.10 10.48 9.86
CA GLU A 48 -24.31 10.14 9.09
C GLU A 48 -24.57 11.17 7.99
N ALA A 49 -24.37 12.46 8.26
CA ALA A 49 -24.51 13.51 7.27
C ALA A 49 -23.48 13.41 6.12
N ARG A 50 -22.25 12.98 6.44
CA ARG A 50 -21.15 12.85 5.46
C ARG A 50 -20.96 11.44 4.93
N ARG A 51 -21.76 10.49 5.38
CA ARG A 51 -21.61 9.07 5.02
C ARG A 51 -21.56 8.86 3.50
N LYS A 52 -22.47 9.48 2.78
CA LYS A 52 -22.55 9.38 1.32
C LYS A 52 -21.29 9.92 0.63
N GLU A 53 -20.76 11.05 1.12
CA GLU A 53 -19.53 11.64 0.57
C GLU A 53 -18.30 10.74 0.84
N LEU A 54 -18.21 10.20 2.06
CA LEU A 54 -17.13 9.31 2.43
C LEU A 54 -17.19 7.97 1.69
N GLU A 55 -18.38 7.41 1.50
CA GLU A 55 -18.58 6.19 0.70
C GLU A 55 -18.25 6.44 -0.77
N ALA A 56 -18.64 7.57 -1.34
CA ALA A 56 -18.28 7.94 -2.70
C ALA A 56 -16.77 8.14 -2.88
N ALA A 57 -16.11 8.82 -1.93
CA ALA A 57 -14.67 9.01 -1.94
C ALA A 57 -13.90 7.68 -1.79
N ALA A 58 -14.37 6.78 -0.93
CA ALA A 58 -13.79 5.46 -0.77
C ALA A 58 -13.95 4.60 -2.03
N ALA A 59 -15.14 4.64 -2.65
CA ALA A 59 -15.41 3.94 -3.91
C ALA A 59 -14.55 4.48 -5.06
N ALA A 60 -14.35 5.79 -5.15
CA ALA A 60 -13.48 6.40 -6.16
C ALA A 60 -12.02 5.95 -5.98
N LYS A 61 -11.49 5.97 -4.77
CA LYS A 61 -10.13 5.51 -4.48
C LYS A 61 -9.95 4.02 -4.79
N LEU A 62 -10.95 3.20 -4.48
CA LEU A 62 -10.92 1.77 -4.79
C LEU A 62 -10.97 1.55 -6.30
N ALA A 63 -11.77 2.29 -7.03
CA ALA A 63 -11.84 2.21 -8.50
C ALA A 63 -10.52 2.63 -9.15
N GLU A 64 -9.88 3.71 -8.69
CA GLU A 64 -8.56 4.15 -9.15
C GLU A 64 -7.49 3.09 -8.84
N ALA A 65 -7.49 2.54 -7.63
CA ALA A 65 -6.55 1.50 -7.24
C ALA A 65 -6.75 0.21 -8.05
N SER A 66 -7.99 -0.20 -8.31
CA SER A 66 -8.28 -1.38 -9.13
C SER A 66 -7.85 -1.18 -10.60
N ALA A 67 -8.10 -0.02 -11.17
CA ALA A 67 -7.68 0.31 -12.53
C ALA A 67 -6.15 0.34 -12.68
N LEU A 68 -5.44 0.89 -11.68
CA LEU A 68 -3.98 0.82 -11.62
C LEU A 68 -3.50 -0.61 -11.43
N GLY A 69 -4.17 -1.38 -10.60
CA GLY A 69 -3.87 -2.78 -10.34
C GLY A 69 -3.99 -3.64 -11.61
N GLU A 70 -5.03 -3.46 -12.40
CA GLU A 70 -5.20 -4.17 -13.67
C GLU A 70 -4.08 -3.85 -14.68
N LYS A 71 -3.62 -2.60 -14.71
CA LYS A 71 -2.50 -2.20 -15.56
C LYS A 71 -1.16 -2.74 -15.06
N LEU A 72 -0.99 -2.85 -13.76
CA LEU A 72 0.21 -3.39 -13.14
C LEU A 72 0.24 -4.92 -13.14
N ALA A 73 -0.93 -5.57 -13.09
CA ALA A 73 -1.04 -7.01 -13.13
C ALA A 73 -0.38 -7.58 -14.39
N GLY A 74 0.57 -8.48 -14.20
CA GLY A 74 1.34 -9.07 -15.31
C GLY A 74 2.40 -8.18 -15.92
N SER A 75 2.62 -6.95 -15.40
CA SER A 75 3.74 -6.12 -15.85
C SER A 75 5.05 -6.65 -15.28
N THR A 76 6.08 -6.64 -16.13
CA THR A 76 7.44 -7.00 -15.75
C THR A 76 8.29 -5.76 -15.66
N ILE A 77 8.88 -5.52 -14.50
CA ILE A 77 9.80 -4.40 -14.28
C ILE A 77 11.22 -4.91 -14.44
N LYS A 78 12.00 -4.22 -15.25
CA LYS A 78 13.40 -4.54 -15.48
C LYS A 78 14.27 -3.59 -14.68
N LEU A 79 15.06 -4.15 -13.77
CA LEU A 79 16.03 -3.41 -12.97
C LEU A 79 17.43 -3.89 -13.31
N THR A 80 18.33 -2.96 -13.56
CA THR A 80 19.75 -3.25 -13.79
C THR A 80 20.54 -2.86 -12.54
N GLN A 81 21.26 -3.81 -11.99
CA GLN A 81 22.13 -3.59 -10.83
C GLN A 81 23.48 -4.27 -11.06
N LYS A 82 24.53 -3.72 -10.45
CA LYS A 82 25.85 -4.32 -10.48
C LYS A 82 25.85 -5.66 -9.76
N ALA A 83 26.28 -6.70 -10.45
CA ALA A 83 26.34 -8.05 -9.93
C ALA A 83 27.74 -8.65 -10.14
N GLY A 84 28.13 -9.55 -9.22
CA GLY A 84 29.33 -10.36 -9.37
C GLY A 84 29.13 -11.52 -10.35
N VAL A 85 30.20 -12.17 -10.69
CA VAL A 85 30.19 -13.39 -11.52
C VAL A 85 29.36 -14.52 -10.92
N ASP A 86 29.13 -14.49 -9.62
CA ASP A 86 28.34 -15.48 -8.87
C ASP A 86 26.81 -15.23 -8.94
N GLY A 87 26.37 -14.21 -9.70
CA GLY A 87 24.97 -13.82 -9.78
C GLY A 87 24.44 -13.12 -8.53
N ARG A 88 25.31 -12.74 -7.62
CA ARG A 88 24.95 -11.94 -6.44
C ARG A 88 25.12 -10.46 -6.74
N LEU A 89 24.14 -9.66 -6.34
CA LEU A 89 24.20 -8.21 -6.47
C LEU A 89 25.22 -7.64 -5.47
N PHE A 90 25.99 -6.65 -5.88
CA PHE A 90 26.87 -5.89 -4.96
C PHE A 90 26.08 -5.01 -4.00
N GLY A 91 24.83 -4.66 -4.37
CA GLY A 91 23.86 -4.01 -3.51
C GLY A 91 22.62 -4.88 -3.33
N SER A 92 21.56 -4.27 -2.87
CA SER A 92 20.25 -4.92 -2.76
C SER A 92 19.18 -4.06 -3.45
N VAL A 93 18.26 -4.71 -4.16
CA VAL A 93 17.09 -4.03 -4.69
C VAL A 93 16.07 -3.90 -3.57
N THR A 94 15.74 -2.67 -3.24
CA THR A 94 14.80 -2.33 -2.17
C THR A 94 13.44 -1.93 -2.74
N ASN A 95 12.45 -1.81 -1.88
CA ASN A 95 11.14 -1.27 -2.24
C ASN A 95 11.20 0.16 -2.81
N PHE A 96 12.23 0.92 -2.46
CA PHE A 96 12.46 2.25 -3.01
C PHE A 96 12.82 2.18 -4.50
N ASP A 97 13.74 1.30 -4.85
CA ASP A 97 14.20 1.12 -6.25
C ASP A 97 13.05 0.66 -7.16
N ILE A 98 12.22 -0.24 -6.65
CA ILE A 98 11.02 -0.72 -7.37
C ILE A 98 10.01 0.41 -7.55
N ALA A 99 9.77 1.20 -6.51
CA ALA A 99 8.84 2.33 -6.58
C ALA A 99 9.34 3.44 -7.53
N GLU A 100 10.65 3.68 -7.57
CA GLU A 100 11.27 4.63 -8.49
C GLU A 100 11.11 4.16 -9.96
N GLU A 101 11.36 2.90 -10.23
CA GLU A 101 11.24 2.34 -11.57
C GLU A 101 9.77 2.31 -12.04
N LEU A 102 8.84 1.99 -11.15
CA LEU A 102 7.40 2.15 -11.40
C LEU A 102 7.04 3.61 -11.73
N GLY A 103 7.66 4.55 -11.04
CA GLY A 103 7.49 5.98 -11.31
C GLY A 103 7.97 6.38 -12.71
N LYS A 104 9.06 5.81 -13.19
CA LYS A 104 9.59 6.03 -14.56
C LYS A 104 8.66 5.48 -15.64
N THR A 105 8.01 4.36 -15.35
CA THR A 105 6.99 3.78 -16.26
C THR A 105 5.65 4.49 -16.23
N GLY A 106 5.48 5.50 -15.37
CA GLY A 106 4.29 6.33 -15.28
C GLY A 106 3.31 5.93 -14.16
N TYR A 107 3.65 4.95 -13.34
CA TYR A 107 2.82 4.51 -12.23
C TYR A 107 3.31 5.12 -10.91
N LYS A 108 2.53 6.00 -10.34
CA LYS A 108 2.83 6.60 -9.03
C LYS A 108 2.48 5.64 -7.90
N VAL A 109 3.42 4.81 -7.52
CA VAL A 109 3.25 3.87 -6.40
C VAL A 109 4.18 4.29 -5.27
N PRO A 110 3.67 4.55 -4.06
CA PRO A 110 4.52 4.87 -2.92
C PRO A 110 5.31 3.64 -2.49
N LYS A 111 6.53 3.83 -2.04
CA LYS A 111 7.42 2.76 -1.54
C LYS A 111 6.79 1.92 -0.42
N SER A 112 5.88 2.52 0.35
CA SER A 112 5.16 1.83 1.43
C SER A 112 4.15 0.80 0.92
N SER A 113 3.72 0.92 -0.34
CA SER A 113 2.80 -0.03 -0.99
C SER A 113 3.52 -1.27 -1.51
N VAL A 114 4.82 -1.19 -1.74
CA VAL A 114 5.62 -2.33 -2.21
C VAL A 114 5.94 -3.25 -1.03
N ARG A 115 5.45 -4.46 -1.08
CA ARG A 115 5.67 -5.48 -0.05
C ARG A 115 6.60 -6.56 -0.58
N MET A 116 7.72 -6.70 0.10
CA MET A 116 8.71 -7.75 -0.19
C MET A 116 8.73 -8.76 0.95
N PRO A 117 7.98 -9.87 0.86
CA PRO A 117 7.91 -10.86 1.95
C PRO A 117 9.26 -11.54 2.21
N ASN A 118 10.09 -11.67 1.19
CA ASN A 118 11.42 -12.27 1.28
C ASN A 118 12.53 -11.25 1.57
N GLY A 119 12.19 -9.98 1.80
CA GLY A 119 13.17 -8.91 2.00
C GLY A 119 13.81 -8.40 0.70
N PRO A 120 14.85 -7.58 0.80
CA PRO A 120 15.52 -7.01 -0.36
C PRO A 120 16.10 -8.07 -1.29
N ILE A 121 15.98 -7.86 -2.60
CA ILE A 121 16.52 -8.78 -3.61
C ILE A 121 18.04 -8.62 -3.67
N LYS A 122 18.75 -9.69 -3.51
CA LYS A 122 20.23 -9.73 -3.50
C LYS A 122 20.83 -10.56 -4.62
N THR A 123 20.00 -11.19 -5.43
CA THR A 123 20.40 -12.05 -6.53
C THR A 123 19.76 -11.63 -7.83
N VAL A 124 20.43 -11.93 -8.94
CA VAL A 124 19.91 -11.73 -10.29
C VAL A 124 18.77 -12.73 -10.55
N GLY A 125 17.74 -12.32 -11.25
CA GLY A 125 16.64 -13.17 -11.67
C GLY A 125 15.27 -12.51 -11.50
N ASP A 126 14.24 -13.28 -11.79
CA ASP A 126 12.86 -12.83 -11.67
C ASP A 126 12.33 -13.09 -10.26
N THR A 127 11.79 -12.06 -9.65
CA THR A 127 11.19 -12.15 -8.31
C THR A 127 9.80 -11.53 -8.33
N THR A 128 8.84 -12.22 -7.78
CA THR A 128 7.48 -11.69 -7.63
C THR A 128 7.39 -10.82 -6.38
N VAL A 129 6.88 -9.63 -6.55
CA VAL A 129 6.70 -8.64 -5.49
C VAL A 129 5.24 -8.21 -5.42
N ALA A 130 4.68 -8.19 -4.23
CA ALA A 130 3.32 -7.74 -4.01
C ALA A 130 3.26 -6.22 -3.85
N VAL A 131 2.37 -5.59 -4.60
CA VAL A 131 2.09 -4.15 -4.49
C VAL A 131 0.69 -3.95 -3.95
N ALA A 132 0.58 -3.40 -2.76
CA ALA A 132 -0.69 -3.08 -2.12
C ALA A 132 -1.09 -1.64 -2.48
N LEU A 133 -1.91 -1.48 -3.49
CA LEU A 133 -2.42 -0.17 -3.93
C LEU A 133 -3.52 0.35 -3.01
N HIS A 134 -4.33 -0.55 -2.51
CA HIS A 134 -5.41 -0.27 -1.57
C HIS A 134 -5.52 -1.40 -0.55
N THR A 135 -6.29 -1.21 0.52
CA THR A 135 -6.55 -2.23 1.55
C THR A 135 -7.10 -3.54 0.95
N ASP A 136 -7.91 -3.42 -0.10
CA ASP A 136 -8.55 -4.54 -0.79
C ASP A 136 -7.89 -4.88 -2.15
N VAL A 137 -6.93 -4.09 -2.60
CA VAL A 137 -6.27 -4.26 -3.91
C VAL A 137 -4.79 -4.54 -3.70
N VAL A 138 -4.42 -5.78 -3.87
CA VAL A 138 -3.03 -6.25 -3.87
C VAL A 138 -2.75 -6.92 -5.21
N VAL A 139 -1.70 -6.49 -5.87
CA VAL A 139 -1.31 -6.99 -7.19
C VAL A 139 0.11 -7.51 -7.13
N ASP A 140 0.34 -8.67 -7.71
CA ASP A 140 1.67 -9.24 -7.86
C ASP A 140 2.29 -8.79 -9.18
N ILE A 141 3.48 -8.24 -9.10
CA ILE A 141 4.30 -7.84 -10.25
C ILE A 141 5.58 -8.67 -10.29
N THR A 142 6.07 -8.92 -11.48
CA THR A 142 7.35 -9.59 -11.67
C THR A 142 8.46 -8.54 -11.82
N VAL A 143 9.46 -8.64 -10.98
CA VAL A 143 10.66 -7.80 -11.05
C VAL A 143 11.80 -8.64 -11.59
N SER A 144 12.27 -8.30 -12.79
CA SER A 144 13.42 -8.94 -13.42
C SER A 144 14.68 -8.12 -13.14
N VAL A 145 15.59 -8.69 -12.36
CA VAL A 145 16.85 -8.04 -12.03
C VAL A 145 17.94 -8.57 -12.96
N TYR A 146 18.52 -7.67 -13.70
CA TYR A 146 19.68 -7.95 -14.57
C TYR A 146 20.97 -7.56 -13.87
N GLY A 147 21.93 -8.47 -13.84
CA GLY A 147 23.28 -8.21 -13.37
C GLY A 147 24.13 -7.54 -14.44
N GLU A 148 24.66 -6.36 -14.15
CA GLU A 148 25.70 -5.75 -14.94
C GLU A 148 27.04 -6.07 -14.29
N THR A 149 27.89 -6.79 -15.03
CA THR A 149 29.27 -7.05 -14.58
C THR A 149 30.07 -5.76 -14.69
N ALA A 150 30.63 -5.38 -13.57
CA ALA A 150 31.49 -4.20 -13.51
C ALA A 150 32.83 -4.43 -14.23
#